data_6537368648b514b8c8686409d565e356
#
_entry.id   6537368648b514b8c8686409d565e356
#
_cell.length_a   1.000
_cell.length_b   1.000
_cell.length_c   1.000
_cell.angle_alpha   90.00
_cell.angle_beta   90.00
_cell.angle_gamma   90.00
#
_symmetry.space_group_name_H-M   'P 1'
#
loop_
_entity.id
_entity.type
_entity.pdbx_description
1 polymer ?
#
loop_
_entity_poly.entity_id
_entity_poly.type
_entity_poly.pdbx_seq_one_letter_code
_entity_poly.pdbx_strand_id
1 'polypeptide(L)'
;MKKEKLGALVFWASLLVLAVCAFLLAGRPTLIPTGIPGDAVAFGMGAEEVTQTAGPPDGTRSENGVRTGFFLYYYQREVLGCPATVSYTFHGRQESPRARVAEVAVDMEFATQAECDQMLEALCAHFRELMEGEPRFDEYGSEGPVRAWDPPELLQSRSITSARRSVFISQFPCRIFLEVRGNG
;
A
#
# COMPACT_ATOMS: atom_id res chain seq x y z
N MET A 1 -9.02 -55.02 -16.15
CA MET A 1 -9.19 -54.47 -14.78
C MET A 1 -8.01 -53.66 -14.21
N LYS A 2 -6.73 -53.94 -14.46
CA LYS A 2 -5.61 -53.13 -13.88
C LYS A 2 -5.42 -51.75 -14.57
N LYS A 3 -5.64 -51.62 -15.89
CA LYS A 3 -5.45 -50.37 -16.65
C LYS A 3 -6.49 -49.30 -16.31
N GLU A 4 -7.74 -49.67 -16.09
CA GLU A 4 -8.83 -48.72 -15.73
C GLU A 4 -8.62 -48.09 -14.34
N LYS A 5 -8.16 -48.92 -13.38
CA LYS A 5 -7.85 -48.41 -12.03
C LYS A 5 -6.67 -47.45 -12.02
N LEU A 6 -5.67 -47.65 -12.88
CA LEU A 6 -4.52 -46.78 -13.02
C LEU A 6 -4.92 -45.42 -13.65
N GLY A 7 -5.79 -45.44 -14.67
CA GLY A 7 -6.32 -44.22 -15.29
C GLY A 7 -7.13 -43.35 -14.31
N ALA A 8 -7.99 -43.99 -13.52
CA ALA A 8 -8.76 -43.31 -12.48
C ALA A 8 -7.85 -42.66 -11.41
N LEU A 9 -6.80 -43.37 -11.00
CA LEU A 9 -5.87 -42.89 -9.97
C LEU A 9 -5.06 -41.67 -10.47
N VAL A 10 -4.61 -41.72 -11.72
CA VAL A 10 -3.92 -40.57 -12.36
C VAL A 10 -4.85 -39.38 -12.49
N PHE A 11 -6.09 -39.57 -12.89
CA PHE A 11 -7.10 -38.51 -12.99
C PHE A 11 -7.33 -37.83 -11.64
N TRP A 12 -7.57 -38.59 -10.57
CA TRP A 12 -7.79 -38.02 -9.24
C TRP A 12 -6.55 -37.30 -8.69
N ALA A 13 -5.33 -37.83 -8.92
CA ALA A 13 -4.10 -37.18 -8.54
C ALA A 13 -3.92 -35.84 -9.26
N SER A 14 -4.22 -35.77 -10.56
CA SER A 14 -4.15 -34.51 -11.34
C SER A 14 -5.15 -33.48 -10.84
N LEU A 15 -6.36 -33.90 -10.49
CA LEU A 15 -7.42 -33.05 -9.94
C LEU A 15 -7.02 -32.50 -8.56
N LEU A 16 -6.38 -33.30 -7.72
CA LEU A 16 -5.88 -32.88 -6.41
C LEU A 16 -4.75 -31.88 -6.55
N VAL A 17 -3.81 -32.08 -7.47
CA VAL A 17 -2.72 -31.14 -7.76
C VAL A 17 -3.29 -29.81 -8.26
N LEU A 18 -4.26 -29.83 -9.20
CA LEU A 18 -4.93 -28.63 -9.68
C LEU A 18 -5.66 -27.89 -8.56
N ALA A 19 -6.37 -28.60 -7.68
CA ALA A 19 -7.07 -28.01 -6.55
C ALA A 19 -6.08 -27.36 -5.55
N VAL A 20 -4.96 -28.01 -5.26
CA VAL A 20 -3.91 -27.47 -4.41
C VAL A 20 -3.26 -26.25 -5.05
N CYS A 21 -2.93 -26.29 -6.34
CA CYS A 21 -2.40 -25.14 -7.06
C CYS A 21 -3.39 -23.98 -7.09
N ALA A 22 -4.68 -24.24 -7.35
CA ALA A 22 -5.73 -23.22 -7.32
C ALA A 22 -5.88 -22.62 -5.92
N PHE A 23 -5.83 -23.44 -4.88
CA PHE A 23 -5.88 -22.97 -3.49
C PHE A 23 -4.67 -22.12 -3.12
N LEU A 24 -3.47 -22.51 -3.52
CA LEU A 24 -2.23 -21.75 -3.29
C LEU A 24 -2.21 -20.42 -4.07
N LEU A 25 -2.79 -20.38 -5.27
CA LEU A 25 -2.90 -19.17 -6.08
C LEU A 25 -4.03 -18.24 -5.59
N ALA A 26 -5.18 -18.80 -5.20
CA ALA A 26 -6.32 -18.03 -4.68
C ALA A 26 -6.03 -17.38 -3.32
N GLY A 27 -5.10 -17.92 -2.55
CA GLY A 27 -4.70 -17.37 -1.24
C GLY A 27 -3.64 -16.27 -1.29
N ARG A 28 -3.09 -15.95 -2.47
CA ARG A 28 -2.13 -14.85 -2.58
C ARG A 28 -2.87 -13.52 -2.64
N PRO A 29 -2.60 -12.59 -1.71
CA PRO A 29 -3.18 -11.26 -1.81
C PRO A 29 -2.74 -10.61 -3.12
N THR A 30 -3.65 -9.92 -3.78
CA THR A 30 -3.31 -9.12 -4.95
C THR A 30 -2.42 -7.97 -4.49
N LEU A 31 -1.17 -7.97 -4.93
CA LEU A 31 -0.23 -6.90 -4.63
C LEU A 31 -0.57 -5.68 -5.50
N ILE A 32 -0.79 -4.56 -4.83
CA ILE A 32 -1.13 -3.28 -5.47
C ILE A 32 0.03 -2.32 -5.18
N PRO A 33 0.74 -1.82 -6.20
CA PRO A 33 1.79 -0.83 -5.99
C PRO A 33 1.30 0.34 -5.13
N THR A 34 2.10 0.88 -4.22
CA THR A 34 1.71 2.01 -3.37
C THR A 34 1.40 3.27 -4.19
N GLY A 35 2.09 3.42 -5.31
CA GLY A 35 2.02 4.61 -6.16
C GLY A 35 2.94 5.72 -5.71
N ILE A 36 3.71 5.53 -4.65
CA ILE A 36 4.78 6.47 -4.26
C ILE A 36 5.88 6.42 -5.31
N PRO A 37 6.35 7.57 -5.84
CA PRO A 37 7.41 7.61 -6.82
C PRO A 37 8.69 6.90 -6.33
N GLY A 38 9.18 5.95 -7.13
CA GLY A 38 10.39 5.17 -6.80
C GLY A 38 10.21 4.07 -5.76
N ASP A 39 9.00 3.86 -5.23
CA ASP A 39 8.72 2.82 -4.26
C ASP A 39 8.40 1.48 -4.95
N ALA A 40 9.07 0.42 -4.50
CA ALA A 40 8.84 -0.95 -4.97
C ALA A 40 7.94 -1.77 -4.04
N VAL A 41 7.59 -1.24 -2.87
CA VAL A 41 6.67 -1.88 -1.93
C VAL A 41 5.24 -1.79 -2.45
N ALA A 42 4.43 -2.79 -2.14
CA ALA A 42 3.04 -2.86 -2.54
C ALA A 42 2.12 -3.15 -1.34
N PHE A 43 0.89 -2.67 -1.41
CA PHE A 43 -0.17 -3.09 -0.48
C PHE A 43 -0.37 -4.59 -0.58
N GLY A 44 -0.64 -5.22 0.56
CA GLY A 44 -0.75 -6.65 0.68
C GLY A 44 0.57 -7.39 0.93
N MET A 45 1.73 -6.74 0.81
CA MET A 45 3.01 -7.32 1.23
C MET A 45 3.06 -7.55 2.73
N GLY A 46 3.64 -8.68 3.16
CA GLY A 46 3.97 -8.94 4.56
C GLY A 46 5.26 -8.23 4.98
N ALA A 47 5.55 -8.21 6.28
CA ALA A 47 6.73 -7.56 6.83
C ALA A 47 8.05 -8.10 6.25
N GLU A 48 8.14 -9.41 6.05
CA GLU A 48 9.33 -10.05 5.45
C GLU A 48 9.51 -9.64 3.98
N GLU A 49 8.42 -9.61 3.20
CA GLU A 49 8.45 -9.18 1.79
C GLU A 49 8.86 -7.71 1.67
N VAL A 50 8.37 -6.84 2.57
CA VAL A 50 8.80 -5.44 2.63
C VAL A 50 10.29 -5.35 2.96
N THR A 51 10.78 -6.11 3.93
CA THR A 51 12.21 -6.11 4.29
C THR A 51 13.07 -6.64 3.15
N GLN A 52 12.62 -7.64 2.40
CA GLN A 52 13.33 -8.15 1.22
C GLN A 52 13.36 -7.12 0.08
N THR A 53 12.29 -6.36 -0.10
CA THR A 53 12.15 -5.36 -1.17
C THR A 53 12.85 -4.04 -0.84
N ALA A 54 12.68 -3.60 0.40
CA ALA A 54 13.06 -2.27 0.87
C ALA A 54 14.36 -2.27 1.70
N GLY A 55 14.85 -3.43 2.10
CA GLY A 55 15.92 -3.55 3.08
C GLY A 55 15.40 -3.55 4.53
N PRO A 56 16.30 -3.65 5.52
CA PRO A 56 15.92 -3.54 6.92
C PRO A 56 15.39 -2.14 7.21
N PRO A 57 14.32 -2.00 8.05
CA PRO A 57 13.81 -0.69 8.42
C PRO A 57 14.80 0.07 9.32
N ASP A 58 14.85 1.39 9.17
CA ASP A 58 15.64 2.28 10.05
C ASP A 58 15.02 2.39 11.45
N GLY A 59 13.72 2.16 11.55
CA GLY A 59 13.01 2.15 12.83
C GLY A 59 11.69 1.39 12.75
N THR A 60 11.21 0.99 13.92
CA THR A 60 9.92 0.29 14.04
C THR A 60 9.12 0.88 15.20
N ARG A 61 7.80 0.92 15.04
CA ARG A 61 6.86 1.28 16.10
C ARG A 61 5.70 0.30 16.08
N SER A 62 5.24 -0.13 17.25
CA SER A 62 4.05 -0.98 17.36
C SER A 62 3.08 -0.42 18.39
N GLU A 63 1.79 -0.49 18.07
CA GLU A 63 0.71 -0.20 18.99
C GLU A 63 -0.19 -1.43 19.09
N ASN A 64 -0.19 -2.05 20.25
CA ASN A 64 -0.99 -3.24 20.52
C ASN A 64 -2.27 -2.83 21.25
N GLY A 65 -3.36 -2.69 20.50
CA GLY A 65 -4.71 -2.60 21.07
C GLY A 65 -5.27 -3.99 21.42
N VAL A 66 -6.32 -4.02 22.25
CA VAL A 66 -6.93 -5.28 22.74
C VAL A 66 -7.51 -6.13 21.60
N ARG A 67 -7.91 -5.54 20.47
CA ARG A 67 -8.55 -6.24 19.34
C ARG A 67 -7.85 -6.02 17.99
N THR A 68 -7.23 -4.88 17.79
CA THR A 68 -6.52 -4.55 16.55
C THR A 68 -5.16 -4.01 16.92
N GLY A 69 -4.11 -4.65 16.45
CA GLY A 69 -2.76 -4.11 16.52
C GLY A 69 -2.35 -3.56 15.16
N PHE A 70 -1.49 -2.59 15.17
CA PHE A 70 -0.75 -2.20 13.99
C PHE A 70 0.72 -2.00 14.36
N PHE A 71 1.59 -2.11 13.39
CA PHE A 71 2.99 -1.76 13.52
C PHE A 71 3.46 -1.04 12.27
N LEU A 72 4.51 -0.26 12.40
CA LEU A 72 5.07 0.54 11.33
C LEU A 72 6.56 0.22 11.16
N TYR A 73 6.99 0.23 9.90
CA TYR A 73 8.39 0.25 9.50
C TYR A 73 8.71 1.62 8.91
N TYR A 74 9.76 2.27 9.40
CA TYR A 74 10.23 3.57 8.95
C TYR A 74 11.49 3.41 8.12
N TYR A 75 11.57 4.19 7.04
CA TYR A 75 12.70 4.23 6.13
C TYR A 75 13.05 5.68 5.80
N GLN A 76 14.34 6.03 5.92
CA GLN A 76 14.85 7.29 5.40
C GLN A 76 15.20 7.08 3.92
N ARG A 77 14.54 7.80 3.03
CA ARG A 77 14.67 7.62 1.58
C ARG A 77 14.56 8.94 0.83
N GLU A 78 14.81 8.87 -0.47
CA GLU A 78 14.51 9.96 -1.38
C GLU A 78 13.20 9.67 -2.11
N VAL A 79 12.33 10.67 -2.17
CA VAL A 79 11.11 10.67 -2.98
C VAL A 79 11.20 11.89 -3.90
N LEU A 80 11.20 11.64 -5.22
CA LEU A 80 11.42 12.66 -6.25
C LEU A 80 12.71 13.49 -6.02
N GLY A 81 13.76 12.84 -5.50
CA GLY A 81 15.04 13.50 -5.23
C GLY A 81 15.10 14.32 -3.93
N CYS A 82 14.04 14.30 -3.10
CA CYS A 82 14.00 14.96 -1.81
C CYS A 82 14.05 13.96 -0.66
N PRO A 83 14.83 14.22 0.41
CA PRO A 83 14.84 13.41 1.61
C PRO A 83 13.44 13.29 2.20
N ALA A 84 13.06 12.07 2.58
CA ALA A 84 11.75 11.76 3.11
C ALA A 84 11.82 10.64 4.14
N THR A 85 10.91 10.69 5.11
CA THR A 85 10.61 9.55 5.96
C THR A 85 9.42 8.80 5.39
N VAL A 86 9.64 7.58 4.90
CA VAL A 86 8.58 6.71 4.40
C VAL A 86 8.21 5.71 5.48
N SER A 87 6.93 5.61 5.82
CA SER A 87 6.43 4.64 6.78
C SER A 87 5.40 3.72 6.16
N TYR A 88 5.56 2.42 6.41
CA TYR A 88 4.59 1.39 6.02
C TYR A 88 3.84 0.92 7.25
N THR A 89 2.53 1.08 7.25
CA THR A 89 1.64 0.62 8.31
C THR A 89 1.08 -0.75 7.95
N PHE A 90 1.32 -1.71 8.85
CA PHE A 90 0.81 -3.06 8.74
C PHE A 90 -0.38 -3.24 9.68
N HIS A 91 -1.52 -3.63 9.14
CA HIS A 91 -2.64 -4.03 9.98
C HIS A 91 -2.43 -5.46 10.49
N GLY A 92 -2.46 -5.60 11.81
CA GLY A 92 -2.20 -6.84 12.53
C GLY A 92 -1.05 -6.68 13.53
N ARG A 93 -0.81 -7.72 14.32
CA ARG A 93 0.32 -7.75 15.25
C ARG A 93 1.61 -8.00 14.48
N GLN A 94 2.71 -7.42 14.91
CA GLN A 94 4.03 -7.53 14.27
C GLN A 94 4.46 -8.99 14.04
N GLU A 95 4.11 -9.88 14.94
CA GLU A 95 4.43 -11.31 14.87
C GLU A 95 3.44 -12.10 14.00
N SER A 96 2.39 -11.46 13.50
CA SER A 96 1.37 -12.15 12.71
C SER A 96 1.83 -12.37 11.28
N PRO A 97 1.87 -13.62 10.78
CA PRO A 97 2.15 -13.88 9.37
C PRO A 97 1.06 -13.35 8.43
N ARG A 98 -0.06 -12.87 8.99
CA ARG A 98 -1.19 -12.29 8.25
C ARG A 98 -1.16 -10.77 8.20
N ALA A 99 -0.24 -10.13 8.93
CA ALA A 99 -0.09 -8.68 8.86
C ALA A 99 0.33 -8.26 7.44
N ARG A 100 -0.33 -7.25 6.90
CA ARG A 100 -0.11 -6.76 5.52
C ARG A 100 -0.03 -5.25 5.52
N VAL A 101 0.79 -4.72 4.60
CA VAL A 101 0.83 -3.28 4.32
C VAL A 101 -0.55 -2.83 3.87
N ALA A 102 -1.11 -1.88 4.60
CA ALA A 102 -2.42 -1.29 4.32
C ALA A 102 -2.33 0.22 4.05
N GLU A 103 -1.30 0.87 4.57
CA GLU A 103 -1.10 2.30 4.44
C GLU A 103 0.37 2.62 4.28
N VAL A 104 0.67 3.63 3.49
CA VAL A 104 2.01 4.19 3.34
C VAL A 104 1.90 5.70 3.57
N ALA A 105 2.74 6.22 4.46
CA ALA A 105 2.87 7.66 4.64
C ALA A 105 4.28 8.13 4.30
N VAL A 106 4.37 9.31 3.73
CA VAL A 106 5.62 9.99 3.38
C VAL A 106 5.62 11.36 4.02
N ASP A 107 6.63 11.64 4.79
CA ASP A 107 6.84 12.90 5.47
C ASP A 107 8.08 13.58 4.92
N MET A 108 7.93 14.80 4.41
CA MET A 108 8.99 15.59 3.79
C MET A 108 9.04 16.98 4.39
N GLU A 109 10.24 17.40 4.78
CA GLU A 109 10.51 18.76 5.28
C GLU A 109 11.41 19.50 4.29
N PHE A 110 11.17 20.81 4.12
CA PHE A 110 11.85 21.65 3.15
C PHE A 110 12.47 22.85 3.85
N ALA A 111 13.59 23.33 3.30
CA ALA A 111 14.25 24.53 3.83
C ALA A 111 13.44 25.81 3.54
N THR A 112 12.69 25.82 2.43
CA THR A 112 11.90 26.97 2.00
C THR A 112 10.49 26.56 1.57
N GLN A 113 9.56 27.52 1.67
CA GLN A 113 8.20 27.32 1.17
C GLN A 113 8.16 27.11 -0.36
N ALA A 114 9.06 27.75 -1.10
CA ALA A 114 9.13 27.59 -2.55
C ALA A 114 9.49 26.16 -2.97
N GLU A 115 10.42 25.50 -2.27
CA GLU A 115 10.75 24.08 -2.49
C GLU A 115 9.56 23.18 -2.12
N CYS A 116 8.87 23.47 -1.03
CA CYS A 116 7.67 22.77 -0.62
C CYS A 116 6.58 22.87 -1.69
N ASP A 117 6.31 24.06 -2.21
CA ASP A 117 5.29 24.29 -3.24
C ASP A 117 5.66 23.59 -4.55
N GLN A 118 6.93 23.60 -4.94
CA GLN A 118 7.42 22.88 -6.12
C GLN A 118 7.23 21.36 -5.97
N MET A 119 7.55 20.80 -4.82
CA MET A 119 7.33 19.38 -4.55
C MET A 119 5.85 19.03 -4.56
N LEU A 120 5.02 19.87 -3.95
CA LEU A 120 3.58 19.67 -3.95
C LEU A 120 3.01 19.59 -5.37
N GLU A 121 3.43 20.49 -6.27
CA GLU A 121 3.01 20.46 -7.67
C GLU A 121 3.48 19.19 -8.38
N ALA A 122 4.72 18.73 -8.12
CA ALA A 122 5.25 17.48 -8.67
C ALA A 122 4.46 16.27 -8.22
N LEU A 123 4.13 16.17 -6.92
CA LEU A 123 3.29 15.11 -6.37
C LEU A 123 1.86 15.15 -6.93
N CYS A 124 1.28 16.34 -7.02
CA CYS A 124 -0.06 16.52 -7.61
C CYS A 124 -0.08 16.09 -9.08
N ALA A 125 0.94 16.42 -9.86
CA ALA A 125 1.06 15.99 -11.25
C ALA A 125 1.15 14.47 -11.35
N HIS A 126 1.99 13.83 -10.52
CA HIS A 126 2.15 12.38 -10.48
C HIS A 126 0.84 11.66 -10.11
N PHE A 127 0.16 12.11 -9.06
CA PHE A 127 -1.08 11.46 -8.63
C PHE A 127 -2.27 11.77 -9.53
N ARG A 128 -2.29 12.93 -10.20
CA ARG A 128 -3.29 13.22 -11.23
C ARG A 128 -3.22 12.22 -12.39
N GLU A 129 -2.01 11.88 -12.82
CA GLU A 129 -1.80 10.86 -13.86
C GLU A 129 -2.17 9.45 -13.33
N LEU A 130 -1.68 9.08 -12.13
CA LEU A 130 -1.90 7.77 -11.54
C LEU A 130 -3.38 7.49 -11.21
N MET A 131 -4.11 8.51 -10.77
CA MET A 131 -5.53 8.41 -10.34
C MET A 131 -6.51 8.81 -11.45
N GLU A 132 -5.99 9.17 -12.65
CA GLU A 132 -6.78 9.54 -13.83
C GLU A 132 -7.78 10.69 -13.55
N GLY A 133 -7.42 11.64 -12.68
CA GLY A 133 -8.32 12.72 -12.31
C GLY A 133 -7.72 13.78 -11.39
N GLU A 134 -8.49 14.88 -11.26
CA GLU A 134 -8.12 15.99 -10.38
C GLU A 134 -8.44 15.66 -8.91
N PRO A 135 -7.62 16.16 -7.96
CA PRO A 135 -7.92 16.01 -6.55
C PRO A 135 -9.16 16.80 -6.16
N ARG A 136 -9.88 16.30 -5.17
CA ARG A 136 -10.78 17.13 -4.40
C ARG A 136 -9.96 17.97 -3.43
N PHE A 137 -10.30 19.21 -3.31
CA PHE A 137 -9.67 20.11 -2.36
C PHE A 137 -10.55 20.22 -1.11
N ASP A 138 -10.02 19.84 0.04
CA ASP A 138 -10.67 19.99 1.33
C ASP A 138 -9.90 21.05 2.13
N GLU A 139 -10.50 22.22 2.29
CA GLU A 139 -9.93 23.33 3.06
C GLU A 139 -9.96 23.07 4.58
N TYR A 140 -10.70 22.08 5.03
CA TYR A 140 -11.05 21.86 6.42
C TYR A 140 -10.45 20.58 7.04
N GLY A 141 -9.38 20.06 6.50
CA GLY A 141 -8.59 19.06 7.20
C GLY A 141 -8.19 19.62 8.58
N SER A 142 -8.25 18.81 9.63
CA SER A 142 -7.96 19.24 11.02
C SER A 142 -6.58 19.89 11.20
N GLU A 143 -5.72 19.80 10.20
CA GLU A 143 -4.30 20.20 10.25
C GLU A 143 -3.85 21.06 9.05
N GLY A 144 -4.75 21.48 8.17
CA GLY A 144 -4.42 22.30 6.99
C GLY A 144 -5.13 21.86 5.71
N PRO A 145 -4.85 22.52 4.57
CA PRO A 145 -5.47 22.17 3.31
C PRO A 145 -5.03 20.79 2.84
N VAL A 146 -5.99 19.95 2.47
CA VAL A 146 -5.78 18.58 2.00
C VAL A 146 -6.22 18.44 0.56
N ARG A 147 -5.38 17.86 -0.27
CA ARG A 147 -5.74 17.39 -1.61
C ARG A 147 -6.00 15.90 -1.56
N ALA A 148 -7.19 15.48 -1.91
CA ALA A 148 -7.61 14.10 -1.82
C ALA A 148 -8.01 13.53 -3.17
N TRP A 149 -7.46 12.38 -3.52
CA TRP A 149 -7.97 11.48 -4.55
C TRP A 149 -8.64 10.31 -3.85
N ASP A 150 -9.94 10.44 -3.69
CA ASP A 150 -10.77 9.40 -3.11
C ASP A 150 -11.80 9.00 -4.16
N PRO A 151 -11.86 7.76 -4.62
CA PRO A 151 -12.86 7.37 -5.60
C PRO A 151 -14.25 7.36 -4.97
N PRO A 152 -15.06 8.43 -5.14
CA PRO A 152 -16.29 8.63 -4.36
C PRO A 152 -17.38 7.61 -4.68
N GLU A 153 -17.32 6.95 -5.84
CA GLU A 153 -18.39 6.07 -6.31
C GLU A 153 -18.08 4.58 -6.20
N LEU A 154 -16.83 4.22 -5.95
CA LEU A 154 -16.38 2.82 -5.93
C LEU A 154 -16.60 2.12 -4.59
N LEU A 155 -16.93 2.83 -3.52
CA LEU A 155 -17.29 2.22 -2.24
C LEU A 155 -18.62 1.43 -2.32
N GLN A 156 -19.45 1.68 -3.33
CA GLN A 156 -20.72 0.96 -3.54
C GLN A 156 -20.62 -0.18 -4.57
N SER A 157 -19.60 -0.21 -5.41
CA SER A 157 -19.41 -1.27 -6.40
C SER A 157 -18.58 -2.41 -5.79
N ARG A 158 -19.21 -3.55 -5.56
CA ARG A 158 -18.60 -4.83 -5.14
C ARG A 158 -17.75 -5.49 -6.25
N SER A 159 -17.26 -4.76 -7.22
CA SER A 159 -16.40 -5.31 -8.25
C SER A 159 -14.98 -5.49 -7.71
N ILE A 160 -14.55 -6.73 -7.64
CA ILE A 160 -13.32 -7.25 -7.02
C ILE A 160 -12.03 -6.85 -7.76
N THR A 161 -12.10 -6.12 -8.87
CA THR A 161 -10.96 -5.97 -9.81
C THR A 161 -10.34 -4.59 -9.90
N SER A 162 -10.87 -3.55 -9.29
CA SER A 162 -10.21 -2.25 -9.28
C SER A 162 -9.38 -2.06 -8.01
N ALA A 163 -8.07 -2.07 -8.17
CA ALA A 163 -7.11 -1.71 -7.14
C ALA A 163 -7.42 -0.30 -6.61
N ARG A 164 -8.09 -0.21 -5.47
CA ARG A 164 -8.56 1.04 -4.90
C ARG A 164 -7.48 1.60 -4.01
N ARG A 165 -7.10 2.84 -4.28
CA ARG A 165 -6.22 3.64 -3.43
C ARG A 165 -6.95 4.91 -3.08
N SER A 166 -6.73 5.39 -1.86
CA SER A 166 -7.03 6.77 -1.48
C SER A 166 -5.71 7.49 -1.27
N VAL A 167 -5.57 8.67 -1.81
CA VAL A 167 -4.36 9.49 -1.70
C VAL A 167 -4.73 10.79 -1.03
N PHE A 168 -3.97 11.18 -0.01
CA PHE A 168 -4.16 12.43 0.73
C PHE A 168 -2.83 13.16 0.80
N ILE A 169 -2.80 14.42 0.35
CA ILE A 169 -1.63 15.29 0.47
C ILE A 169 -2.01 16.47 1.34
N SER A 170 -1.44 16.53 2.53
CA SER A 170 -1.56 17.65 3.47
C SER A 170 -0.33 18.55 3.36
N GLN A 171 -0.55 19.83 3.20
CA GLN A 171 0.53 20.83 3.13
C GLN A 171 0.54 21.67 4.40
N PHE A 172 1.71 21.73 5.02
CA PHE A 172 2.03 22.60 6.16
C PHE A 172 3.10 23.61 5.73
N PRO A 173 3.40 24.62 6.52
CA PRO A 173 4.56 25.47 6.26
C PRO A 173 5.86 24.66 6.15
N CYS A 174 6.49 24.70 4.98
CA CYS A 174 7.73 23.95 4.65
C CYS A 174 7.67 22.43 4.90
N ARG A 175 6.48 21.82 4.89
CA ARG A 175 6.32 20.39 5.10
C ARG A 175 5.16 19.82 4.29
N ILE A 176 5.35 18.63 3.74
CA ILE A 176 4.31 17.85 3.08
C ILE A 176 4.17 16.52 3.79
N PHE A 177 2.93 16.15 4.10
CA PHE A 177 2.56 14.82 4.54
C PHE A 177 1.67 14.17 3.48
N LEU A 178 2.17 13.10 2.88
CA LEU A 178 1.46 12.31 1.89
C LEU A 178 1.06 10.97 2.51
N GLU A 179 -0.19 10.62 2.40
CA GLU A 179 -0.73 9.34 2.84
C GLU A 179 -1.42 8.62 1.69
N VAL A 180 -1.10 7.35 1.49
CA VAL A 180 -1.75 6.47 0.51
C VAL A 180 -2.28 5.25 1.24
N ARG A 181 -3.58 5.02 1.14
CA ARG A 181 -4.26 3.86 1.73
C ARG A 181 -4.62 2.87 0.64
N GLY A 182 -4.31 1.60 0.87
CA GLY A 182 -4.76 0.49 0.06
C GLY A 182 -6.05 -0.08 0.62
N ASN A 183 -7.11 -0.06 -0.19
CA ASN A 183 -8.37 -0.71 0.16
C ASN A 183 -8.33 -2.14 -0.42
N GLY A 184 -7.83 -3.09 0.40
CA GLY A 184 -7.80 -4.51 0.08
C GLY A 184 -9.09 -5.22 0.45
#